data_006769a793d18e2cc82c8392e98bdf91
#
_entry.id   006769a793d18e2cc82c8392e98bdf91
#
_cell.length_a   1.000
_cell.length_b   1.000
_cell.length_c   1.000
_cell.angle_alpha   90.00
_cell.angle_beta   90.00
_cell.angle_gamma   90.00
#
_symmetry.space_group_name_H-M   'P 1'
#
loop_
_entity.id
_entity.type
_entity.pdbx_description
1 polymer ?
#
loop_
_entity_poly.entity_id
_entity_poly.type
_entity_poly.pdbx_seq_one_letter_code
_entity_poly.pdbx_strand_id
1 'polypeptide(L)'
;MAGVREIEVASPDLLTAFTDTVVFDRYHDCRAALFDTGLSRSFDKRSYEAGNIRDGIVSIAHGPMHRARRRIENSQFRADELRLYERELFPRVINDLLDVLIDAERIDLFPIGELLSVVLAARRAGIEYDPSSLADLRTLVHHVDIFSQGSAILDAKDPDAVRALVRTAYAEFERDFVRPAWALRGTLIARVQSGELDAGELPQDILTVLLLHREDPSLELADDGHVVREVATYLQGGTHTSAQTLVNALDLVFATGPGYEAMIDRIAEDPLFAQRVVQETLRLRPTTPKMKRRAETDTEIAGRRIPKDALVVLDVASANCDPEIFGPDAERFDPDRTVGPGAARWGLSFGAGAHQCPGRAVGGGFPVPAGFEVDGDHVFGLVALELQAVAQRGVRADPEQQPERDLRTDRFTRWLHYPARFERLRGSPSL
;
A
#
# COMPACT_ATOMS: atom_id res chain seq x y z
N MET A 1 -8.69 23.75 25.32
CA MET A 1 -7.42 24.13 24.69
C MET A 1 -6.71 22.83 24.31
N ALA A 2 -6.93 22.37 23.09
CA ALA A 2 -6.24 21.20 22.56
C ALA A 2 -4.78 21.58 22.31
N GLY A 3 -3.85 20.91 23.01
CA GLY A 3 -2.43 21.14 22.84
C GLY A 3 -2.03 20.83 21.41
N VAL A 4 -1.37 21.78 20.79
CA VAL A 4 -0.64 21.59 19.52
C VAL A 4 0.37 20.48 19.80
N ARG A 5 0.10 19.25 19.31
CA ARG A 5 1.13 18.20 19.28
C ARG A 5 2.25 18.74 18.40
N GLU A 6 3.44 18.91 18.97
CA GLU A 6 4.64 19.22 18.20
C GLU A 6 4.72 18.18 17.07
N ILE A 7 4.63 18.68 15.86
CA ILE A 7 4.80 17.85 14.66
C ILE A 7 6.30 17.61 14.57
N GLU A 8 6.77 16.43 14.97
CA GLU A 8 8.13 15.98 14.66
C GLU A 8 8.25 15.92 13.13
N VAL A 9 8.75 17.00 12.58
CA VAL A 9 9.05 17.13 11.17
C VAL A 9 10.43 16.54 10.96
N ALA A 10 10.61 15.77 9.91
CA ALA A 10 11.83 15.13 9.41
C ALA A 10 13.16 15.72 9.93
N SER A 11 14.25 14.92 9.87
CA SER A 11 15.63 15.31 10.23
C SER A 11 15.90 16.79 9.98
N PRO A 12 16.57 17.50 10.89
CA PRO A 12 16.92 18.94 10.76
C PRO A 12 17.53 19.30 9.41
N ASP A 13 18.32 18.40 8.82
CA ASP A 13 18.95 18.58 7.50
C ASP A 13 17.95 18.64 6.34
N LEU A 14 16.77 18.02 6.50
CA LEU A 14 15.74 18.09 5.46
C LEU A 14 15.05 19.46 5.44
N LEU A 15 14.84 20.04 6.61
CA LEU A 15 14.19 21.35 6.75
C LEU A 15 15.03 22.48 6.14
N THR A 16 16.36 22.36 6.16
CA THR A 16 17.26 23.37 5.55
C THR A 16 17.17 23.43 4.03
N ALA A 17 16.57 22.43 3.38
CA ALA A 17 16.40 22.39 1.93
C ALA A 17 15.16 23.16 1.43
N PHE A 18 14.30 23.65 2.33
CA PHE A 18 13.05 24.34 1.99
C PHE A 18 13.06 25.78 2.49
N THR A 19 12.38 26.65 1.73
CA THR A 19 12.25 28.07 2.08
C THR A 19 11.24 28.31 3.21
N ASP A 20 10.23 27.42 3.33
CA ASP A 20 9.17 27.49 4.32
C ASP A 20 8.53 26.10 4.49
N THR A 21 7.74 25.92 5.55
CA THR A 21 6.94 24.70 5.78
C THR A 21 5.49 25.08 6.02
N VAL A 22 4.60 24.53 5.19
CA VAL A 22 3.16 24.74 5.29
C VAL A 22 2.46 23.40 5.61
N VAL A 23 1.68 23.36 6.69
CA VAL A 23 0.95 22.17 7.11
C VAL A 23 -0.54 22.35 6.89
N PHE A 24 -1.19 21.35 6.28
CA PHE A 24 -2.63 21.21 6.17
C PHE A 24 -3.08 19.98 6.95
N ASP A 25 -4.13 20.10 7.74
CA ASP A 25 -4.70 19.08 8.63
C ASP A 25 -6.23 18.92 8.47
N ARG A 26 -6.89 19.82 7.69
CA ARG A 26 -8.31 19.73 7.38
C ARG A 26 -8.51 18.94 6.08
N TYR A 27 -9.60 18.17 6.01
CA TYR A 27 -9.89 17.30 4.87
C TYR A 27 -9.91 18.04 3.53
N HIS A 28 -10.66 19.14 3.46
CA HIS A 28 -10.81 19.90 2.21
C HIS A 28 -9.50 20.54 1.76
N ASP A 29 -8.69 21.04 2.69
CA ASP A 29 -7.40 21.68 2.40
C ASP A 29 -6.38 20.65 1.91
N CYS A 30 -6.26 19.51 2.62
CA CYS A 30 -5.43 18.39 2.19
C CYS A 30 -5.86 17.89 0.80
N ARG A 31 -7.16 17.76 0.58
CA ARG A 31 -7.69 17.33 -0.73
C ARG A 31 -7.36 18.33 -1.81
N ALA A 32 -7.54 19.63 -1.58
CA ALA A 32 -7.17 20.70 -2.53
C ALA A 32 -5.68 20.62 -2.89
N ALA A 33 -4.80 20.48 -1.89
CA ALA A 33 -3.36 20.33 -2.10
C ALA A 33 -2.99 19.05 -2.88
N LEU A 34 -3.72 17.95 -2.71
CA LEU A 34 -3.49 16.71 -3.47
C LEU A 34 -3.86 16.85 -4.96
N PHE A 35 -4.76 17.76 -5.31
CA PHE A 35 -5.13 18.06 -6.70
C PHE A 35 -4.30 19.17 -7.32
N ASP A 36 -3.54 19.94 -6.53
CA ASP A 36 -2.73 21.04 -7.04
C ASP A 36 -1.54 20.52 -7.87
N THR A 37 -1.47 20.94 -9.13
CA THR A 37 -0.42 20.53 -10.07
C THR A 37 0.88 21.29 -9.89
N GLY A 38 0.90 22.36 -9.13
CA GLY A 38 2.09 23.10 -8.71
C GLY A 38 2.85 22.44 -7.56
N LEU A 39 2.26 21.37 -6.96
CA LEU A 39 2.88 20.60 -5.91
C LEU A 39 3.40 19.27 -6.44
N SER A 40 4.72 19.02 -6.33
CA SER A 40 5.36 17.77 -6.74
C SER A 40 5.67 16.85 -5.56
N ARG A 41 5.94 15.58 -5.86
CA ARG A 41 6.51 14.62 -4.90
C ARG A 41 8.04 14.61 -4.91
N SER A 42 8.67 15.40 -5.75
CA SER A 42 10.12 15.54 -5.84
C SER A 42 10.69 16.47 -4.75
N PHE A 43 10.28 16.23 -3.50
CA PHE A 43 10.68 17.08 -2.37
C PHE A 43 12.10 16.82 -1.87
N ASP A 44 12.77 15.74 -2.30
CA ASP A 44 14.13 15.46 -1.85
C ASP A 44 15.02 14.85 -2.93
N LYS A 45 16.00 15.64 -3.37
CA LYS A 45 16.98 15.22 -4.38
C LYS A 45 17.81 14.01 -3.95
N ARG A 46 18.07 13.83 -2.65
CA ARG A 46 18.84 12.68 -2.13
C ARG A 46 18.11 11.36 -2.30
N SER A 47 16.77 11.38 -2.38
CA SER A 47 15.98 10.21 -2.71
C SER A 47 16.13 9.77 -4.16
N TYR A 48 16.66 10.64 -5.04
CA TYR A 48 16.82 10.41 -6.47
C TYR A 48 18.28 10.22 -6.89
N GLU A 49 19.19 10.14 -5.95
CA GLU A 49 20.58 9.80 -6.28
C GLU A 49 20.62 8.45 -6.96
N ALA A 50 21.42 8.37 -8.02
CA ALA A 50 21.58 7.17 -8.83
C ALA A 50 21.80 5.92 -7.96
N GLY A 51 20.98 4.89 -8.18
CA GLY A 51 21.01 3.65 -7.41
C GLY A 51 20.13 3.62 -6.16
N ASN A 52 19.36 4.68 -5.86
CA ASN A 52 18.28 4.61 -4.88
C ASN A 52 17.05 3.92 -5.51
N ILE A 53 16.28 3.19 -4.70
CA ILE A 53 15.03 2.53 -5.11
C ILE A 53 14.00 3.51 -5.70
N ARG A 54 14.09 4.79 -5.40
CA ARG A 54 13.16 5.83 -5.89
C ARG A 54 13.62 6.54 -7.16
N ASP A 55 14.84 6.27 -7.65
CA ASP A 55 15.33 6.91 -8.85
C ASP A 55 14.52 6.52 -10.09
N GLY A 56 13.95 7.52 -10.78
CA GLY A 56 13.19 7.36 -12.02
C GLY A 56 11.82 6.66 -11.92
N ILE A 57 11.30 6.37 -10.71
CA ILE A 57 9.99 5.69 -10.57
C ILE A 57 8.81 6.65 -10.74
N VAL A 58 7.68 6.12 -11.23
CA VAL A 58 6.47 6.92 -11.51
C VAL A 58 5.90 7.59 -10.28
N SER A 59 6.03 6.97 -9.11
CA SER A 59 5.40 7.49 -7.89
C SER A 59 5.94 8.85 -7.46
N ILE A 60 7.14 9.24 -7.91
CA ILE A 60 7.79 10.52 -7.61
C ILE A 60 7.95 11.41 -8.83
N ALA A 61 7.80 10.86 -10.02
CA ALA A 61 7.82 11.61 -11.27
C ALA A 61 6.77 12.71 -11.28
N HIS A 62 6.97 13.75 -12.07
CA HIS A 62 6.06 14.88 -12.20
C HIS A 62 5.86 15.26 -13.66
N GLY A 63 4.74 15.91 -13.98
CA GLY A 63 4.50 16.48 -15.31
C GLY A 63 4.07 15.46 -16.38
N PRO A 64 4.45 15.69 -17.67
CA PRO A 64 3.97 14.89 -18.79
C PRO A 64 4.38 13.41 -18.74
N MET A 65 5.62 13.11 -18.42
CA MET A 65 6.14 11.76 -18.31
C MET A 65 5.39 10.96 -17.24
N HIS A 66 5.17 11.54 -16.04
CA HIS A 66 4.35 10.92 -15.01
C HIS A 66 2.96 10.54 -15.53
N ARG A 67 2.26 11.46 -16.25
CA ARG A 67 0.94 11.18 -16.80
C ARG A 67 0.96 10.06 -17.84
N ALA A 68 2.00 10.02 -18.67
CA ALA A 68 2.15 8.98 -19.70
C ALA A 68 2.37 7.60 -19.06
N ARG A 69 3.31 7.46 -18.12
CA ARG A 69 3.54 6.21 -17.38
C ARG A 69 2.30 5.78 -16.60
N ARG A 70 1.67 6.69 -15.85
CA ARG A 70 0.47 6.35 -15.08
C ARG A 70 -0.66 5.82 -15.95
N ARG A 71 -0.78 6.25 -17.20
CA ARG A 71 -1.79 5.74 -18.13
C ARG A 71 -1.58 4.27 -18.43
N ILE A 72 -0.35 3.86 -18.75
CA ILE A 72 -0.04 2.46 -19.06
C ILE A 72 -0.08 1.57 -17.82
N GLU A 73 0.44 2.03 -16.69
CA GLU A 73 0.48 1.26 -15.45
C GLU A 73 -0.92 1.09 -14.82
N ASN A 74 -1.78 2.12 -14.90
CA ASN A 74 -3.15 2.02 -14.41
C ASN A 74 -4.00 0.99 -15.18
N SER A 75 -3.61 0.62 -16.41
CA SER A 75 -4.30 -0.46 -17.15
C SER A 75 -4.25 -1.80 -16.41
N GLN A 76 -3.27 -1.97 -15.51
CA GLN A 76 -3.10 -3.17 -14.70
C GLN A 76 -4.03 -3.22 -13.46
N PHE A 77 -4.85 -2.20 -13.23
CA PHE A 77 -5.78 -2.09 -12.10
C PHE A 77 -7.24 -1.97 -12.57
N ARG A 78 -7.57 -2.65 -13.68
CA ARG A 78 -8.92 -2.63 -14.24
C ARG A 78 -9.88 -3.45 -13.39
N ALA A 79 -11.14 -3.04 -13.39
CA ALA A 79 -12.18 -3.67 -12.58
C ALA A 79 -12.43 -5.15 -12.94
N ASP A 80 -12.40 -5.47 -14.23
CA ASP A 80 -12.58 -6.84 -14.75
C ASP A 80 -11.48 -7.78 -14.23
N GLU A 81 -10.22 -7.35 -14.29
CA GLU A 81 -9.08 -8.10 -13.74
C GLU A 81 -9.20 -8.30 -12.23
N LEU A 82 -9.56 -7.25 -11.48
CA LEU A 82 -9.70 -7.35 -10.03
C LEU A 82 -10.81 -8.33 -9.63
N ARG A 83 -11.94 -8.33 -10.36
CA ARG A 83 -13.03 -9.30 -10.15
C ARG A 83 -12.58 -10.75 -10.38
N LEU A 84 -11.82 -10.97 -11.46
CA LEU A 84 -11.28 -12.31 -11.76
C LEU A 84 -10.34 -12.77 -10.62
N TYR A 85 -9.44 -11.91 -10.17
CA TYR A 85 -8.53 -12.23 -9.08
C TYR A 85 -9.25 -12.57 -7.78
N GLU A 86 -10.26 -11.79 -7.41
CA GLU A 86 -11.01 -12.02 -6.16
C GLU A 86 -11.85 -13.28 -6.19
N ARG A 87 -12.36 -13.68 -7.36
CA ARG A 87 -13.17 -14.89 -7.49
C ARG A 87 -12.34 -16.16 -7.57
N GLU A 88 -11.28 -16.14 -8.34
CA GLU A 88 -10.57 -17.36 -8.70
C GLU A 88 -9.25 -17.56 -7.97
N LEU A 89 -8.52 -16.48 -7.74
CA LEU A 89 -7.14 -16.58 -7.27
C LEU A 89 -6.99 -16.30 -5.78
N PHE A 90 -7.48 -15.15 -5.30
CA PHE A 90 -7.20 -14.69 -3.95
C PHE A 90 -7.70 -15.66 -2.88
N PRO A 91 -8.96 -16.15 -2.91
CA PRO A 91 -9.45 -17.05 -1.88
C PRO A 91 -8.62 -18.33 -1.78
N ARG A 92 -8.22 -18.88 -2.92
CA ARG A 92 -7.41 -20.10 -2.96
C ARG A 92 -6.02 -19.85 -2.37
N VAL A 93 -5.30 -18.83 -2.87
CA VAL A 93 -3.94 -18.52 -2.41
C VAL A 93 -3.91 -18.16 -0.93
N ILE A 94 -4.87 -17.34 -0.47
CA ILE A 94 -4.98 -16.94 0.94
C ILE A 94 -5.21 -18.20 1.81
N ASN A 95 -6.16 -19.06 1.44
CA ASN A 95 -6.47 -20.24 2.25
C ASN A 95 -5.33 -21.24 2.26
N ASP A 96 -4.72 -21.54 1.09
CA ASP A 96 -3.59 -22.47 1.00
C ASP A 96 -2.40 -21.99 1.88
N LEU A 97 -2.10 -20.69 1.88
CA LEU A 97 -1.05 -20.12 2.73
C LEU A 97 -1.42 -20.15 4.22
N LEU A 98 -2.62 -19.72 4.58
CA LEU A 98 -3.05 -19.71 5.98
C LEU A 98 -3.08 -21.13 6.56
N ASP A 99 -3.42 -22.15 5.78
CA ASP A 99 -3.41 -23.55 6.21
C ASP A 99 -2.00 -24.06 6.49
N VAL A 100 -0.98 -23.44 5.90
CA VAL A 100 0.43 -23.76 6.18
C VAL A 100 0.98 -22.93 7.33
N LEU A 101 0.59 -21.63 7.41
CA LEU A 101 1.15 -20.67 8.34
C LEU A 101 0.51 -20.72 9.73
N ILE A 102 -0.77 -21.14 9.82
CA ILE A 102 -1.48 -21.28 11.10
C ILE A 102 -1.33 -22.75 11.56
N ASP A 103 -0.17 -23.06 12.11
CA ASP A 103 0.21 -24.40 12.59
C ASP A 103 0.23 -24.50 14.12
N ALA A 104 0.02 -23.41 14.82
CA ALA A 104 0.00 -23.32 16.28
C ALA A 104 -1.17 -22.44 16.77
N GLU A 105 -1.57 -22.67 18.03
CA GLU A 105 -2.62 -21.86 18.67
C GLU A 105 -2.21 -20.39 18.80
N ARG A 106 -0.92 -20.11 18.98
CA ARG A 106 -0.37 -18.75 19.16
C ARG A 106 0.62 -18.44 18.06
N ILE A 107 0.38 -17.38 17.34
CA ILE A 107 1.15 -16.99 16.13
C ILE A 107 1.32 -15.48 16.09
N ASP A 108 2.43 -15.01 15.50
CA ASP A 108 2.64 -13.62 15.15
C ASP A 108 1.93 -13.28 13.82
N LEU A 109 0.96 -12.37 13.87
CA LEU A 109 0.15 -11.99 12.72
C LEU A 109 0.89 -11.13 11.70
N PHE A 110 1.90 -10.35 12.11
CA PHE A 110 2.54 -9.41 11.18
C PHE A 110 3.30 -10.13 10.06
N PRO A 111 4.18 -11.12 10.33
CA PRO A 111 4.80 -11.94 9.29
C PRO A 111 3.80 -12.68 8.39
N ILE A 112 2.66 -13.13 8.95
CA ILE A 112 1.60 -13.77 8.15
C ILE A 112 1.02 -12.77 7.15
N GLY A 113 0.67 -11.57 7.58
CA GLY A 113 0.18 -10.51 6.71
C GLY A 113 1.17 -10.14 5.60
N GLU A 114 2.47 -10.13 5.91
CA GLU A 114 3.51 -9.87 4.90
C GLU A 114 3.57 -10.99 3.84
N LEU A 115 3.53 -12.25 4.27
CA LEU A 115 3.55 -13.40 3.36
C LEU A 115 2.29 -13.49 2.49
N LEU A 116 1.11 -13.19 3.02
CA LEU A 116 -0.13 -13.11 2.25
C LEU A 116 -0.05 -12.00 1.18
N SER A 117 0.34 -10.81 1.60
CA SER A 117 0.36 -9.63 0.73
C SER A 117 1.45 -9.72 -0.35
N VAL A 118 2.63 -10.30 -0.04
CA VAL A 118 3.76 -10.37 -0.99
C VAL A 118 3.45 -11.25 -2.20
N VAL A 119 2.69 -12.34 -2.02
CA VAL A 119 2.30 -13.23 -3.13
C VAL A 119 1.57 -12.46 -4.22
N LEU A 120 0.61 -11.63 -3.83
CA LEU A 120 -0.20 -10.89 -4.77
C LEU A 120 0.52 -9.67 -5.32
N ALA A 121 1.33 -9.01 -4.49
CA ALA A 121 2.19 -7.91 -4.93
C ALA A 121 3.22 -8.39 -5.95
N ALA A 122 3.87 -9.54 -5.75
CA ALA A 122 4.84 -10.13 -6.67
C ALA A 122 4.19 -10.49 -8.02
N ARG A 123 3.00 -11.10 -7.99
CA ARG A 123 2.27 -11.42 -9.22
C ARG A 123 1.92 -10.16 -10.01
N ARG A 124 1.42 -9.10 -9.34
CA ARG A 124 1.10 -7.82 -10.01
C ARG A 124 2.33 -7.08 -10.51
N ALA A 125 3.44 -7.20 -9.80
CA ALA A 125 4.72 -6.65 -10.25
C ALA A 125 5.29 -7.37 -11.49
N GLY A 126 4.88 -8.62 -11.70
CA GLY A 126 5.36 -9.46 -12.82
C GLY A 126 6.64 -10.21 -12.50
N ILE A 127 6.80 -10.63 -11.23
CA ILE A 127 7.98 -11.35 -10.74
C ILE A 127 7.77 -12.85 -10.88
N GLU A 128 8.78 -13.58 -11.32
CA GLU A 128 8.79 -15.05 -11.29
C GLU A 128 9.32 -15.57 -9.96
N TYR A 129 8.54 -16.42 -9.32
CA TYR A 129 8.89 -17.10 -8.07
C TYR A 129 8.03 -18.36 -7.93
N ASP A 130 8.44 -19.30 -7.08
CA ASP A 130 7.61 -20.45 -6.74
C ASP A 130 6.63 -20.08 -5.61
N PRO A 131 5.31 -19.95 -5.89
CA PRO A 131 4.33 -19.58 -4.89
C PRO A 131 4.15 -20.61 -3.77
N SER A 132 4.63 -21.87 -3.96
CA SER A 132 4.64 -22.90 -2.93
C SER A 132 5.90 -22.85 -2.06
N SER A 133 6.92 -22.10 -2.46
CA SER A 133 8.19 -21.95 -1.75
C SER A 133 8.09 -20.85 -0.68
N LEU A 134 7.92 -21.24 0.58
CA LEU A 134 8.02 -20.29 1.70
C LEU A 134 9.39 -19.59 1.76
N ALA A 135 10.45 -20.21 1.23
CA ALA A 135 11.79 -19.63 1.18
C ALA A 135 11.80 -18.43 0.21
N ASP A 136 11.24 -18.58 -0.99
CA ASP A 136 11.14 -17.50 -1.97
C ASP A 136 10.28 -16.35 -1.43
N LEU A 137 9.13 -16.66 -0.83
CA LEU A 137 8.25 -15.66 -0.24
C LEU A 137 8.95 -14.86 0.87
N ARG A 138 9.68 -15.52 1.77
CA ARG A 138 10.47 -14.87 2.82
C ARG A 138 11.60 -14.01 2.24
N THR A 139 12.23 -14.47 1.16
CA THR A 139 13.26 -13.69 0.45
C THR A 139 12.67 -12.43 -0.16
N LEU A 140 11.49 -12.52 -0.78
CA LEU A 140 10.79 -11.36 -1.31
C LEU A 140 10.38 -10.37 -0.21
N VAL A 141 9.86 -10.85 0.93
CA VAL A 141 9.55 -10.00 2.10
C VAL A 141 10.82 -9.31 2.61
N HIS A 142 11.96 -10.01 2.68
CA HIS A 142 13.23 -9.43 3.08
C HIS A 142 13.69 -8.30 2.13
N HIS A 143 13.57 -8.49 0.81
CA HIS A 143 13.85 -7.42 -0.15
C HIS A 143 12.91 -6.23 0.03
N VAL A 144 11.60 -6.48 0.24
CA VAL A 144 10.61 -5.43 0.51
C VAL A 144 10.98 -4.62 1.76
N ASP A 145 11.46 -5.27 2.82
CA ASP A 145 11.90 -4.59 4.05
C ASP A 145 13.08 -3.65 3.77
N ILE A 146 14.09 -4.11 3.03
CA ILE A 146 15.25 -3.29 2.65
C ILE A 146 14.83 -2.13 1.73
N PHE A 147 13.97 -2.38 0.75
CA PHE A 147 13.47 -1.32 -0.15
C PHE A 147 12.65 -0.27 0.61
N SER A 148 11.94 -0.69 1.65
CA SER A 148 11.22 0.23 2.54
C SER A 148 12.15 1.14 3.33
N GLN A 149 13.28 0.61 3.82
CA GLN A 149 14.33 1.40 4.45
C GLN A 149 14.94 2.41 3.43
N GLY A 150 15.21 1.98 2.20
CA GLY A 150 15.67 2.86 1.12
C GLY A 150 14.66 3.96 0.78
N SER A 151 13.37 3.65 0.82
CA SER A 151 12.30 4.62 0.62
C SER A 151 12.18 5.63 1.76
N ALA A 152 12.64 5.29 2.96
CA ALA A 152 12.65 6.12 4.15
C ALA A 152 14.07 6.67 4.47
N ILE A 153 14.95 6.72 3.48
CA ILE A 153 16.38 7.06 3.66
C ILE A 153 16.63 8.41 4.34
N LEU A 154 15.68 9.33 4.25
CA LEU A 154 15.75 10.65 4.89
C LEU A 154 15.63 10.58 6.41
N ASP A 155 14.96 9.55 6.89
CA ASP A 155 14.72 9.31 8.31
C ASP A 155 15.78 8.34 8.87
N ALA A 156 16.73 7.88 8.03
CA ALA A 156 17.78 6.94 8.43
C ALA A 156 18.88 7.61 9.25
N LYS A 157 19.31 6.96 10.34
CA LYS A 157 20.43 7.41 11.17
C LYS A 157 21.77 7.32 10.43
N ASP A 158 21.92 6.33 9.55
CA ASP A 158 23.08 6.12 8.68
C ASP A 158 22.60 5.91 7.23
N PRO A 159 22.41 6.99 6.46
CA PRO A 159 21.96 6.91 5.06
C PRO A 159 22.91 6.14 4.15
N ASP A 160 24.23 6.18 4.41
CA ASP A 160 25.22 5.51 3.56
C ASP A 160 25.19 4.00 3.75
N ALA A 161 25.01 3.52 4.98
CA ALA A 161 24.78 2.11 5.25
C ALA A 161 23.49 1.60 4.59
N VAL A 162 22.41 2.38 4.67
CA VAL A 162 21.14 2.05 4.01
C VAL A 162 21.30 2.00 2.48
N ARG A 163 22.02 2.96 1.87
CA ARG A 163 22.30 2.93 0.43
C ARG A 163 23.11 1.70 0.01
N ALA A 164 24.11 1.31 0.81
CA ALA A 164 24.89 0.12 0.53
C ALA A 164 24.03 -1.15 0.58
N LEU A 165 23.20 -1.26 1.60
CA LEU A 165 22.26 -2.37 1.79
C LEU A 165 21.26 -2.47 0.62
N VAL A 166 20.66 -1.33 0.25
CA VAL A 166 19.70 -1.25 -0.89
C VAL A 166 20.35 -1.66 -2.20
N ARG A 167 21.58 -1.22 -2.49
CA ARG A 167 22.29 -1.60 -3.72
C ARG A 167 22.52 -3.10 -3.81
N THR A 168 22.92 -3.75 -2.71
CA THR A 168 23.15 -5.20 -2.67
C THR A 168 21.82 -5.95 -2.89
N ALA A 169 20.80 -5.63 -2.09
CA ALA A 169 19.49 -6.26 -2.20
C ALA A 169 18.84 -6.05 -3.58
N TYR A 170 19.05 -4.87 -4.18
CA TYR A 170 18.56 -4.56 -5.51
C TYR A 170 19.21 -5.43 -6.58
N ALA A 171 20.53 -5.62 -6.53
CA ALA A 171 21.26 -6.47 -7.49
C ALA A 171 20.85 -7.95 -7.36
N GLU A 172 20.62 -8.44 -6.14
CA GLU A 172 20.11 -9.79 -5.87
C GLU A 172 18.68 -9.94 -6.39
N PHE A 173 17.79 -9.01 -6.07
CA PHE A 173 16.40 -9.01 -6.54
C PHE A 173 16.30 -8.96 -8.06
N GLU A 174 17.10 -8.12 -8.72
CA GLU A 174 17.16 -8.05 -10.17
C GLU A 174 17.60 -9.39 -10.77
N ARG A 175 18.69 -9.97 -10.27
CA ARG A 175 19.26 -11.22 -10.78
C ARG A 175 18.30 -12.41 -10.60
N ASP A 176 17.73 -12.55 -9.41
CA ASP A 176 17.04 -13.77 -9.00
C ASP A 176 15.55 -13.78 -9.35
N PHE A 177 14.92 -12.62 -9.41
CA PHE A 177 13.46 -12.51 -9.60
C PHE A 177 13.05 -11.74 -10.87
N VAL A 178 13.71 -10.61 -11.17
CA VAL A 178 13.27 -9.77 -12.29
C VAL A 178 13.83 -10.25 -13.63
N ARG A 179 15.11 -10.62 -13.72
CA ARG A 179 15.72 -11.05 -15.00
C ARG A 179 15.09 -12.33 -15.56
N PRO A 180 14.78 -13.37 -14.77
CA PRO A 180 14.05 -14.53 -15.28
C PRO A 180 12.65 -14.15 -15.81
N ALA A 181 11.91 -13.31 -15.07
CA ALA A 181 10.63 -12.80 -15.49
C ALA A 181 10.70 -11.98 -16.77
N TRP A 182 11.71 -11.12 -16.90
CA TRP A 182 11.97 -10.31 -18.09
C TRP A 182 12.22 -11.17 -19.33
N ALA A 183 13.07 -12.19 -19.23
CA ALA A 183 13.36 -13.11 -20.33
C ALA A 183 12.08 -13.83 -20.82
N LEU A 184 11.26 -14.29 -19.89
CA LEU A 184 9.99 -14.93 -20.21
C LEU A 184 9.03 -13.96 -20.92
N ARG A 185 8.80 -12.73 -20.39
CA ARG A 185 7.93 -11.73 -21.00
C ARG A 185 8.46 -11.28 -22.36
N GLY A 186 9.77 -11.11 -22.50
CA GLY A 186 10.40 -10.79 -23.78
C GLY A 186 10.11 -11.84 -24.86
N THR A 187 10.16 -13.13 -24.50
CA THR A 187 9.80 -14.23 -25.40
C THR A 187 8.34 -14.18 -25.78
N LEU A 188 7.43 -13.98 -24.83
CA LEU A 188 5.98 -13.90 -25.10
C LEU A 188 5.64 -12.69 -25.97
N ILE A 189 6.24 -11.52 -25.70
CA ILE A 189 6.06 -10.30 -26.50
C ILE A 189 6.53 -10.52 -27.93
N ALA A 190 7.68 -11.17 -28.14
CA ALA A 190 8.18 -11.49 -29.48
C ALA A 190 7.23 -12.41 -30.24
N ARG A 191 6.61 -13.40 -29.58
CA ARG A 191 5.59 -14.27 -30.17
C ARG A 191 4.31 -13.53 -30.55
N VAL A 192 3.89 -12.54 -29.76
CA VAL A 192 2.78 -11.67 -30.13
C VAL A 192 3.12 -10.83 -31.36
N GLN A 193 4.33 -10.27 -31.41
CA GLN A 193 4.80 -9.46 -32.55
C GLN A 193 4.92 -10.27 -33.85
N SER A 194 5.25 -11.57 -33.76
CA SER A 194 5.29 -12.48 -34.91
C SER A 194 3.90 -13.02 -35.32
N GLY A 195 2.86 -12.78 -34.52
CA GLY A 195 1.53 -13.30 -34.75
C GLY A 195 1.30 -14.76 -34.31
N GLU A 196 2.25 -15.32 -33.56
CA GLU A 196 2.16 -16.68 -33.00
C GLU A 196 1.31 -16.77 -31.73
N LEU A 197 1.11 -15.63 -31.04
CA LEU A 197 0.36 -15.53 -29.79
C LEU A 197 -0.59 -14.34 -29.87
N ASP A 198 -1.80 -14.47 -29.30
CA ASP A 198 -2.71 -13.34 -29.15
C ASP A 198 -2.23 -12.38 -28.04
N ALA A 199 -2.40 -11.08 -28.25
CA ALA A 199 -2.00 -10.08 -27.25
C ALA A 199 -2.74 -10.23 -25.91
N GLY A 200 -3.96 -10.80 -25.92
CA GLY A 200 -4.73 -11.11 -24.72
C GLY A 200 -4.15 -12.25 -23.87
N GLU A 201 -3.22 -13.03 -24.43
CA GLU A 201 -2.55 -14.11 -23.69
C GLU A 201 -1.29 -13.65 -22.92
N LEU A 202 -0.90 -12.38 -23.09
CA LEU A 202 0.20 -11.81 -22.29
C LEU A 202 -0.19 -11.70 -20.81
N PRO A 203 0.78 -11.94 -19.89
CA PRO A 203 0.55 -11.69 -18.48
C PRO A 203 0.14 -10.25 -18.22
N GLN A 204 -0.92 -10.08 -17.43
CA GLN A 204 -1.43 -8.77 -17.03
C GLN A 204 -0.71 -8.29 -15.78
N ASP A 205 0.52 -7.80 -15.94
CA ASP A 205 1.40 -7.33 -14.85
C ASP A 205 2.20 -6.09 -15.25
N ILE A 206 2.82 -5.45 -14.26
CA ILE A 206 3.58 -4.21 -14.44
C ILE A 206 4.79 -4.44 -15.35
N LEU A 207 5.56 -5.50 -15.14
CA LEU A 207 6.75 -5.77 -15.96
C LEU A 207 6.37 -5.92 -17.45
N THR A 208 5.31 -6.67 -17.74
CA THR A 208 4.82 -6.86 -19.11
C THR A 208 4.46 -5.53 -19.77
N VAL A 209 3.68 -4.67 -19.09
CA VAL A 209 3.28 -3.39 -19.68
C VAL A 209 4.46 -2.42 -19.86
N LEU A 210 5.43 -2.43 -18.94
CA LEU A 210 6.63 -1.61 -19.09
C LEU A 210 7.49 -2.08 -20.29
N LEU A 211 7.64 -3.38 -20.48
CA LEU A 211 8.40 -3.95 -21.61
C LEU A 211 7.72 -3.71 -22.96
N LEU A 212 6.38 -3.79 -23.03
CA LEU A 212 5.63 -3.49 -24.25
C LEU A 212 5.81 -2.05 -24.72
N HIS A 213 6.00 -1.13 -23.80
CA HIS A 213 6.09 0.31 -24.09
C HIS A 213 7.50 0.87 -23.92
N ARG A 214 8.51 0.00 -23.80
CA ARG A 214 9.88 0.39 -23.46
C ARG A 214 10.52 1.36 -24.46
N GLU A 215 10.19 1.22 -25.74
CA GLU A 215 10.77 2.01 -26.83
C GLU A 215 10.10 3.39 -26.99
N ASP A 216 9.05 3.70 -26.23
CA ASP A 216 8.43 5.02 -26.25
C ASP A 216 9.27 6.03 -25.45
N PRO A 217 9.92 7.01 -26.13
CA PRO A 217 10.82 7.95 -25.47
C PRO A 217 10.11 8.85 -24.45
N SER A 218 8.77 9.01 -24.55
CA SER A 218 8.00 9.83 -23.62
C SER A 218 7.87 9.19 -22.23
N LEU A 219 8.21 7.90 -22.10
CA LEU A 219 8.10 7.12 -20.87
C LEU A 219 9.42 7.01 -20.10
N GLU A 220 10.55 7.33 -20.72
CA GLU A 220 11.89 7.23 -20.12
C GLU A 220 12.19 5.83 -19.53
N LEU A 221 11.78 4.76 -20.25
CA LEU A 221 11.94 3.36 -19.84
C LEU A 221 13.12 2.65 -20.53
N ALA A 222 13.91 3.37 -21.33
CA ALA A 222 15.05 2.79 -22.04
C ALA A 222 16.15 2.27 -21.11
N ASP A 223 16.30 2.87 -19.91
CA ASP A 223 17.18 2.34 -18.86
C ASP A 223 16.51 1.16 -18.14
N ASP A 224 17.14 -0.02 -18.21
CA ASP A 224 16.71 -1.23 -17.51
C ASP A 224 16.50 -0.99 -16.02
N GLY A 225 17.37 -0.19 -15.40
CA GLY A 225 17.28 0.15 -14.00
C GLY A 225 15.97 0.86 -13.62
N HIS A 226 15.39 1.68 -14.52
CA HIS A 226 14.09 2.30 -14.29
C HIS A 226 12.97 1.26 -14.23
N VAL A 227 12.99 0.28 -15.16
CA VAL A 227 12.01 -0.81 -15.19
C VAL A 227 12.09 -1.67 -13.92
N VAL A 228 13.31 -2.05 -13.52
CA VAL A 228 13.51 -2.90 -12.32
C VAL A 228 13.09 -2.17 -11.04
N ARG A 229 13.41 -0.86 -10.92
CA ARG A 229 12.98 -0.05 -9.76
C ARG A 229 11.47 0.14 -9.72
N GLU A 230 10.82 0.25 -10.86
CA GLU A 230 9.36 0.32 -10.94
C GLU A 230 8.73 -0.99 -10.44
N VAL A 231 9.20 -2.14 -10.92
CA VAL A 231 8.76 -3.48 -10.45
C VAL A 231 8.96 -3.63 -8.94
N ALA A 232 10.14 -3.26 -8.41
CA ALA A 232 10.42 -3.28 -6.97
C ALA A 232 9.49 -2.36 -6.17
N THR A 233 9.12 -1.20 -6.75
CA THR A 233 8.20 -0.24 -6.13
C THR A 233 6.78 -0.81 -6.02
N TYR A 234 6.29 -1.52 -7.03
CA TYR A 234 4.99 -2.17 -6.99
C TYR A 234 4.95 -3.33 -6.00
N LEU A 235 6.03 -4.13 -5.93
CA LEU A 235 6.18 -5.18 -4.92
C LEU A 235 6.12 -4.58 -3.50
N GLN A 236 6.94 -3.56 -3.22
CA GLN A 236 6.99 -2.89 -1.93
C GLN A 236 5.65 -2.24 -1.57
N GLY A 237 5.04 -1.52 -2.52
CA GLY A 237 3.82 -0.76 -2.29
C GLY A 237 2.62 -1.66 -1.96
N GLY A 238 2.57 -2.87 -2.52
CA GLY A 238 1.49 -3.84 -2.29
C GLY A 238 1.67 -4.68 -1.02
N THR A 239 2.91 -4.90 -0.56
CA THR A 239 3.19 -5.83 0.55
C THR A 239 2.99 -5.18 1.92
N HIS A 240 3.86 -4.26 2.31
CA HIS A 240 3.87 -3.72 3.69
C HIS A 240 2.61 -2.95 4.04
N THR A 241 2.05 -2.19 3.11
CA THR A 241 0.85 -1.39 3.39
C THR A 241 -0.38 -2.27 3.62
N SER A 242 -0.50 -3.37 2.89
CA SER A 242 -1.59 -4.34 3.05
C SER A 242 -1.45 -5.11 4.35
N ALA A 243 -0.27 -5.68 4.63
CA ALA A 243 0.03 -6.39 5.88
C ALA A 243 -0.25 -5.52 7.12
N GLN A 244 0.20 -4.27 7.09
CA GLN A 244 -0.05 -3.33 8.18
C GLN A 244 -1.53 -3.00 8.34
N THR A 245 -2.28 -2.87 7.25
CA THR A 245 -3.71 -2.60 7.30
C THR A 245 -4.46 -3.78 7.89
N LEU A 246 -4.11 -5.02 7.54
CA LEU A 246 -4.68 -6.24 8.12
C LEU A 246 -4.50 -6.28 9.63
N VAL A 247 -3.27 -6.09 10.12
CA VAL A 247 -2.98 -6.15 11.56
C VAL A 247 -3.61 -4.96 12.30
N ASN A 248 -3.60 -3.75 11.72
CA ASN A 248 -4.28 -2.61 12.30
C ASN A 248 -5.80 -2.81 12.38
N ALA A 249 -6.41 -3.52 11.44
CA ALA A 249 -7.84 -3.85 11.47
C ALA A 249 -8.16 -4.75 12.66
N LEU A 250 -7.38 -5.81 12.86
CA LEU A 250 -7.55 -6.70 14.01
C LEU A 250 -7.28 -5.97 15.33
N ASP A 251 -6.26 -5.13 15.40
CA ASP A 251 -5.96 -4.33 16.60
C ASP A 251 -7.11 -3.38 16.96
N LEU A 252 -7.72 -2.72 15.98
CA LEU A 252 -8.88 -1.87 16.22
C LEU A 252 -10.11 -2.67 16.66
N VAL A 253 -10.35 -3.85 16.07
CA VAL A 253 -11.42 -4.76 16.47
C VAL A 253 -11.21 -5.23 17.90
N PHE A 254 -10.03 -5.72 18.25
CA PHE A 254 -9.71 -6.17 19.61
C PHE A 254 -9.81 -5.04 20.65
N ALA A 255 -9.44 -3.82 20.25
CA ALA A 255 -9.53 -2.63 21.11
C ALA A 255 -10.98 -2.17 21.41
N THR A 256 -12.00 -2.73 20.73
CA THR A 256 -13.41 -2.42 21.09
C THR A 256 -13.82 -2.99 22.46
N GLY A 257 -12.99 -3.89 23.03
CA GLY A 257 -13.17 -4.43 24.38
C GLY A 257 -14.06 -5.68 24.41
N PRO A 258 -14.68 -6.00 25.56
CA PRO A 258 -15.49 -7.19 25.70
C PRO A 258 -16.59 -7.26 24.64
N GLY A 259 -16.68 -8.41 23.95
CA GLY A 259 -17.65 -8.64 22.87
C GLY A 259 -17.10 -8.36 21.47
N TYR A 260 -15.79 -8.11 21.31
CA TYR A 260 -15.15 -8.01 19.98
C TYR A 260 -15.32 -9.30 19.17
N GLU A 261 -15.54 -10.44 19.83
CA GLU A 261 -15.76 -11.73 19.21
C GLU A 261 -16.95 -11.72 18.25
N ALA A 262 -18.04 -11.02 18.62
CA ALA A 262 -19.18 -10.87 17.72
C ALA A 262 -18.84 -10.09 16.45
N MET A 263 -17.88 -9.15 16.53
CA MET A 263 -17.37 -8.46 15.36
C MET A 263 -16.48 -9.37 14.49
N ILE A 264 -15.66 -10.21 15.10
CA ILE A 264 -14.89 -11.24 14.39
C ILE A 264 -15.83 -12.21 13.67
N ASP A 265 -16.89 -12.69 14.32
CA ASP A 265 -17.87 -13.57 13.70
C ASP A 265 -18.57 -12.89 12.51
N ARG A 266 -18.96 -11.63 12.66
CA ARG A 266 -19.54 -10.85 11.56
C ARG A 266 -18.55 -10.64 10.39
N ILE A 267 -17.26 -10.41 10.67
CA ILE A 267 -16.20 -10.31 9.64
C ILE A 267 -16.07 -11.64 8.90
N ALA A 268 -16.12 -12.78 9.61
CA ALA A 268 -16.00 -14.10 9.02
C ALA A 268 -17.17 -14.42 8.07
N GLU A 269 -18.38 -13.95 8.35
CA GLU A 269 -19.61 -14.24 7.61
C GLU A 269 -19.90 -13.23 6.49
N ASP A 270 -19.57 -11.94 6.67
CA ASP A 270 -19.94 -10.86 5.76
C ASP A 270 -18.69 -10.17 5.16
N PRO A 271 -18.33 -10.46 3.90
CA PRO A 271 -17.18 -9.85 3.23
C PRO A 271 -17.36 -8.33 3.03
N LEU A 272 -18.60 -7.82 2.94
CA LEU A 272 -18.85 -6.39 2.86
C LEU A 272 -18.57 -5.71 4.21
N PHE A 273 -18.89 -6.38 5.31
CA PHE A 273 -18.54 -5.86 6.62
C PHE A 273 -17.01 -5.91 6.84
N ALA A 274 -16.33 -6.98 6.42
CA ALA A 274 -14.87 -7.04 6.42
C ALA A 274 -14.25 -5.85 5.63
N GLN A 275 -14.79 -5.53 4.45
CA GLN A 275 -14.39 -4.37 3.67
C GLN A 275 -14.61 -3.05 4.44
N ARG A 276 -15.75 -2.89 5.12
CA ARG A 276 -16.04 -1.69 5.92
C ARG A 276 -15.06 -1.55 7.08
N VAL A 277 -14.72 -2.64 7.75
CA VAL A 277 -13.67 -2.67 8.80
C VAL A 277 -12.34 -2.20 8.24
N VAL A 278 -11.92 -2.71 7.07
CA VAL A 278 -10.67 -2.29 6.42
C VAL A 278 -10.71 -0.81 6.02
N GLN A 279 -11.81 -0.33 5.46
CA GLN A 279 -11.94 1.07 5.04
C GLN A 279 -11.90 2.03 6.23
N GLU A 280 -12.55 1.68 7.34
CA GLU A 280 -12.52 2.48 8.57
C GLU A 280 -11.14 2.42 9.25
N THR A 281 -10.47 1.27 9.17
CA THR A 281 -9.08 1.13 9.61
C THR A 281 -8.15 2.05 8.82
N LEU A 282 -8.25 2.05 7.51
CA LEU A 282 -7.47 2.94 6.64
C LEU A 282 -7.74 4.42 6.96
N ARG A 283 -8.98 4.78 7.29
CA ARG A 283 -9.33 6.13 7.69
C ARG A 283 -8.61 6.55 8.98
N LEU A 284 -8.73 5.74 10.03
CA LEU A 284 -8.19 6.06 11.36
C LEU A 284 -6.67 5.86 11.47
N ARG A 285 -6.14 4.87 10.74
CA ARG A 285 -4.73 4.48 10.78
C ARG A 285 -4.15 4.38 9.36
N PRO A 286 -4.08 5.51 8.64
CA PRO A 286 -3.50 5.52 7.30
C PRO A 286 -2.05 5.06 7.35
N THR A 287 -1.66 4.16 6.44
CA THR A 287 -0.29 3.65 6.36
C THR A 287 0.73 4.74 5.97
N THR A 288 0.24 5.85 5.44
CA THR A 288 1.02 7.07 5.20
C THR A 288 0.30 8.25 5.89
N PRO A 289 0.48 8.43 7.21
CA PRO A 289 -0.24 9.42 7.99
C PRO A 289 0.07 10.87 7.60
N LYS A 290 1.26 11.11 7.05
CA LYS A 290 1.67 12.42 6.55
C LYS A 290 2.21 12.29 5.14
N MET A 291 1.67 13.07 4.20
CA MET A 291 2.15 13.15 2.82
C MET A 291 2.90 14.47 2.62
N LYS A 292 4.07 14.41 1.97
CA LYS A 292 4.92 15.58 1.72
C LYS A 292 4.88 15.97 0.25
N ARG A 293 4.94 17.27 -0.03
CA ARG A 293 5.02 17.87 -1.37
C ARG A 293 6.03 19.01 -1.35
N ARG A 294 6.56 19.36 -2.51
CA ARG A 294 7.32 20.58 -2.74
C ARG A 294 6.53 21.50 -3.67
N ALA A 295 6.49 22.77 -3.37
CA ALA A 295 5.92 23.78 -4.28
C ALA A 295 6.93 24.06 -5.42
N GLU A 296 6.56 23.77 -6.66
CA GLU A 296 7.38 24.03 -7.85
C GLU A 296 7.32 25.51 -8.26
N THR A 297 6.23 26.18 -7.89
CA THR A 297 5.99 27.60 -8.14
C THR A 297 5.27 28.20 -6.95
N ASP A 298 5.23 29.55 -6.87
CA ASP A 298 4.32 30.21 -5.92
C ASP A 298 2.89 29.77 -6.23
N THR A 299 2.14 29.33 -5.22
CA THR A 299 0.74 28.92 -5.34
C THR A 299 -0.07 29.36 -4.13
N GLU A 300 -1.39 29.21 -4.21
CA GLU A 300 -2.32 29.48 -3.10
C GLU A 300 -3.30 28.33 -2.95
N ILE A 301 -3.39 27.78 -1.75
CA ILE A 301 -4.30 26.68 -1.42
C ILE A 301 -5.07 27.04 -0.16
N ALA A 302 -6.40 26.95 -0.21
CA ALA A 302 -7.29 27.27 0.91
C ALA A 302 -7.02 28.67 1.53
N GLY A 303 -6.73 29.68 0.67
CA GLY A 303 -6.44 31.04 1.10
C GLY A 303 -5.05 31.25 1.73
N ARG A 304 -4.19 30.22 1.73
CA ARG A 304 -2.82 30.30 2.23
C ARG A 304 -1.85 30.37 1.05
N ARG A 305 -1.03 31.43 1.03
CA ARG A 305 0.09 31.54 0.10
C ARG A 305 1.16 30.52 0.43
N ILE A 306 1.64 29.82 -0.58
CA ILE A 306 2.71 28.82 -0.51
C ILE A 306 3.81 29.29 -1.47
N PRO A 307 4.95 29.72 -0.95
CA PRO A 307 6.06 30.16 -1.79
C PRO A 307 6.68 28.99 -2.54
N LYS A 308 7.27 29.28 -3.68
CA LYS A 308 8.11 28.29 -4.38
C LYS A 308 9.16 27.71 -3.45
N ASP A 309 9.44 26.43 -3.63
CA ASP A 309 10.36 25.65 -2.82
C ASP A 309 9.94 25.45 -1.35
N ALA A 310 8.69 25.78 -0.99
CA ALA A 310 8.17 25.40 0.33
C ALA A 310 7.89 23.89 0.43
N LEU A 311 8.10 23.34 1.63
CA LEU A 311 7.62 22.02 2.00
C LEU A 311 6.15 22.10 2.40
N VAL A 312 5.29 21.35 1.72
CA VAL A 312 3.88 21.20 2.07
C VAL A 312 3.68 19.84 2.72
N VAL A 313 3.24 19.82 3.96
CA VAL A 313 2.92 18.62 4.73
C VAL A 313 1.41 18.50 4.82
N LEU A 314 0.88 17.36 4.35
CA LEU A 314 -0.53 17.03 4.44
C LEU A 314 -0.69 16.02 5.58
N ASP A 315 -1.28 16.42 6.69
CA ASP A 315 -1.58 15.54 7.82
C ASP A 315 -2.88 14.76 7.51
N VAL A 316 -2.69 13.65 6.80
CA VAL A 316 -3.78 12.77 6.37
C VAL A 316 -4.48 12.14 7.56
N ALA A 317 -3.76 11.80 8.62
CA ALA A 317 -4.36 11.21 9.81
C ALA A 317 -5.34 12.18 10.49
N SER A 318 -4.95 13.44 10.66
CA SER A 318 -5.85 14.49 11.18
C SER A 318 -7.01 14.79 10.22
N ALA A 319 -6.72 14.92 8.92
CA ALA A 319 -7.74 15.16 7.91
C ALA A 319 -8.81 14.05 7.84
N ASN A 320 -8.41 12.81 8.05
CA ASN A 320 -9.32 11.66 8.09
C ASN A 320 -10.17 11.61 9.38
N CYS A 321 -9.85 12.40 10.38
CA CYS A 321 -10.63 12.59 11.60
C CYS A 321 -11.35 13.95 11.63
N ASP A 322 -11.47 14.64 10.48
CA ASP A 322 -12.17 15.92 10.40
C ASP A 322 -13.67 15.74 10.70
N PRO A 323 -14.20 16.37 11.80
CA PRO A 323 -15.59 16.19 12.21
C PRO A 323 -16.60 16.78 11.21
N GLU A 324 -16.20 17.72 10.36
CA GLU A 324 -17.06 18.26 9.30
C GLU A 324 -17.37 17.21 8.23
N ILE A 325 -16.50 16.21 8.05
CA ILE A 325 -16.64 15.16 7.04
C ILE A 325 -17.13 13.85 7.65
N PHE A 326 -16.58 13.47 8.82
CA PHE A 326 -16.78 12.17 9.43
C PHE A 326 -17.65 12.18 10.69
N GLY A 327 -18.20 13.35 11.04
CA GLY A 327 -19.08 13.52 12.20
C GLY A 327 -18.35 13.80 13.53
N PRO A 328 -19.09 14.13 14.58
CA PRO A 328 -18.52 14.56 15.85
C PRO A 328 -17.73 13.46 16.58
N ASP A 329 -17.95 12.20 16.22
CA ASP A 329 -17.25 11.02 16.72
C ASP A 329 -16.21 10.48 15.72
N ALA A 330 -15.64 11.36 14.87
CA ALA A 330 -14.71 11.01 13.81
C ALA A 330 -13.49 10.20 14.29
N GLU A 331 -13.08 10.31 15.54
CA GLU A 331 -11.97 9.55 16.13
C GLU A 331 -12.37 8.13 16.57
N ARG A 332 -13.66 7.82 16.65
CA ARG A 332 -14.16 6.51 17.06
C ARG A 332 -14.11 5.52 15.90
N PHE A 333 -13.66 4.30 16.17
CA PHE A 333 -13.76 3.19 15.22
C PHE A 333 -15.21 2.73 15.07
N ASP A 334 -15.74 2.87 13.86
CA ASP A 334 -17.12 2.54 13.51
C ASP A 334 -17.22 2.07 12.05
N PRO A 335 -17.12 0.76 11.80
CA PRO A 335 -17.21 0.20 10.44
C PRO A 335 -18.55 0.46 9.73
N ASP A 336 -19.60 0.75 10.48
CA ASP A 336 -20.91 1.08 9.93
C ASP A 336 -21.13 2.60 9.75
N ARG A 337 -20.10 3.43 10.01
CA ARG A 337 -20.15 4.89 9.86
C ARG A 337 -20.71 5.31 8.50
N THR A 338 -21.62 6.24 8.49
CA THR A 338 -22.08 6.92 7.29
C THR A 338 -21.15 8.07 6.98
N VAL A 339 -20.63 8.12 5.76
CA VAL A 339 -19.73 9.19 5.28
C VAL A 339 -20.51 10.12 4.37
N GLY A 340 -20.30 11.42 4.53
CA GLY A 340 -20.93 12.44 3.72
C GLY A 340 -20.59 12.35 2.22
N PRO A 341 -21.40 12.96 1.34
CA PRO A 341 -21.18 12.90 -0.09
C PRO A 341 -19.83 13.52 -0.47
N GLY A 342 -19.12 12.89 -1.41
CA GLY A 342 -17.83 13.37 -1.94
C GLY A 342 -16.60 12.96 -1.16
N ALA A 343 -16.74 12.25 -0.03
CA ALA A 343 -15.65 11.62 0.68
C ALA A 343 -15.71 10.09 0.58
N ALA A 344 -14.54 9.46 0.47
CA ALA A 344 -14.44 8.01 0.55
C ALA A 344 -14.42 7.56 2.02
N ARG A 345 -14.89 6.33 2.31
CA ARG A 345 -14.86 5.76 3.68
C ARG A 345 -13.46 5.72 4.28
N TRP A 346 -12.45 5.49 3.46
CA TRP A 346 -11.03 5.50 3.85
C TRP A 346 -10.42 6.91 3.92
N GLY A 347 -11.20 7.97 3.75
CA GLY A 347 -10.72 9.34 3.72
C GLY A 347 -9.72 9.61 2.59
N LEU A 348 -8.58 10.19 2.92
CA LEU A 348 -7.48 10.53 2.01
C LEU A 348 -6.33 9.50 2.04
N SER A 349 -6.51 8.33 2.63
CA SER A 349 -5.43 7.34 2.85
C SER A 349 -4.77 6.83 1.57
N PHE A 350 -5.50 6.80 0.47
CA PHE A 350 -4.95 6.50 -0.87
C PHE A 350 -4.53 7.75 -1.65
N GLY A 351 -4.48 8.92 -1.00
CA GLY A 351 -4.27 10.19 -1.67
C GLY A 351 -5.41 10.57 -2.62
N ALA A 352 -5.16 11.57 -3.45
CA ALA A 352 -6.08 12.04 -4.49
C ALA A 352 -5.30 12.66 -5.66
N GLY A 353 -6.02 13.04 -6.75
CA GLY A 353 -5.42 13.68 -7.91
C GLY A 353 -4.47 12.77 -8.69
N ALA A 354 -3.48 13.38 -9.34
CA ALA A 354 -2.57 12.70 -10.25
C ALA A 354 -1.76 11.57 -9.60
N HIS A 355 -1.43 11.72 -8.31
CA HIS A 355 -0.67 10.74 -7.52
C HIS A 355 -1.53 9.84 -6.63
N GLN A 356 -2.83 9.72 -6.90
CA GLN A 356 -3.68 8.77 -6.19
C GLN A 356 -3.13 7.34 -6.32
N CYS A 357 -3.19 6.55 -5.25
CA CYS A 357 -2.72 5.17 -5.24
C CYS A 357 -3.42 4.34 -6.33
N PRO A 358 -2.68 3.68 -7.23
CA PRO A 358 -3.28 2.81 -8.25
C PRO A 358 -3.94 1.58 -7.62
N GLY A 359 -3.36 1.07 -6.53
CA GLY A 359 -3.83 -0.11 -5.81
C GLY A 359 -5.00 0.13 -4.85
N ARG A 360 -5.67 1.30 -4.88
CA ARG A 360 -6.77 1.59 -3.94
C ARG A 360 -7.90 0.56 -3.98
N ALA A 361 -8.25 0.10 -5.17
CA ALA A 361 -9.28 -0.94 -5.33
C ALA A 361 -8.79 -2.31 -4.88
N VAL A 362 -7.50 -2.61 -5.06
CA VAL A 362 -6.89 -3.84 -4.53
C VAL A 362 -6.89 -3.84 -3.00
N GLY A 363 -6.46 -2.75 -2.37
CA GLY A 363 -6.33 -2.67 -0.91
C GLY A 363 -7.66 -2.44 -0.19
N GLY A 364 -8.54 -1.59 -0.71
CA GLY A 364 -9.76 -1.12 -0.03
C GLY A 364 -11.07 -1.51 -0.70
N GLY A 365 -11.02 -2.19 -1.86
CA GLY A 365 -12.20 -2.57 -2.64
C GLY A 365 -12.89 -1.41 -3.35
N PHE A 366 -14.01 -1.69 -3.98
CA PHE A 366 -14.85 -0.65 -4.57
C PHE A 366 -15.72 0.02 -3.50
N PRO A 367 -15.87 1.34 -3.54
CA PRO A 367 -16.78 2.02 -2.62
C PRO A 367 -18.23 1.59 -2.88
N VAL A 368 -18.97 1.31 -1.80
CA VAL A 368 -20.41 1.05 -1.86
C VAL A 368 -21.13 2.28 -1.34
N PRO A 369 -21.95 2.96 -2.15
CA PRO A 369 -22.79 4.06 -1.68
C PRO A 369 -23.77 3.59 -0.61
N ALA A 370 -24.15 4.49 0.31
CA ALA A 370 -25.14 4.18 1.32
C ALA A 370 -26.47 3.78 0.68
N GLY A 371 -27.06 2.68 1.18
CA GLY A 371 -28.34 2.15 0.69
C GLY A 371 -28.27 1.32 -0.59
N PHE A 372 -27.07 1.07 -1.13
CA PHE A 372 -26.89 0.14 -2.27
C PHE A 372 -26.52 -1.25 -1.77
N GLU A 373 -27.14 -2.25 -2.36
CA GLU A 373 -26.71 -3.65 -2.24
C GLU A 373 -25.57 -3.93 -3.23
N VAL A 374 -24.65 -4.81 -2.84
CA VAL A 374 -23.58 -5.27 -3.72
C VAL A 374 -24.09 -6.46 -4.56
N ASP A 375 -23.74 -6.47 -5.82
CA ASP A 375 -23.96 -7.63 -6.71
C ASP A 375 -22.78 -8.61 -6.61
N GLY A 376 -22.92 -9.76 -7.27
CA GLY A 376 -21.89 -10.78 -7.33
C GLY A 376 -20.60 -10.35 -8.03
N ASP A 377 -20.57 -9.16 -8.63
CA ASP A 377 -19.43 -8.57 -9.35
C ASP A 377 -18.66 -7.53 -8.53
N HIS A 378 -19.04 -7.36 -7.26
CA HIS A 378 -18.36 -6.42 -6.35
C HIS A 378 -16.92 -6.84 -6.06
N VAL A 379 -16.02 -5.85 -5.92
CA VAL A 379 -14.63 -6.02 -5.50
C VAL A 379 -14.51 -5.58 -4.05
N PHE A 380 -14.26 -6.53 -3.15
CA PHE A 380 -14.15 -6.29 -1.70
C PHE A 380 -12.78 -5.74 -1.31
N GLY A 381 -11.74 -6.08 -2.07
CA GLY A 381 -10.36 -5.74 -1.80
C GLY A 381 -9.61 -6.86 -1.08
N LEU A 382 -8.33 -7.02 -1.44
CA LEU A 382 -7.44 -8.05 -0.91
C LEU A 382 -7.44 -8.11 0.62
N VAL A 383 -7.24 -6.95 1.26
CA VAL A 383 -7.11 -6.91 2.74
C VAL A 383 -8.42 -7.32 3.43
N ALA A 384 -9.58 -7.06 2.81
CA ALA A 384 -10.86 -7.54 3.34
C ALA A 384 -10.99 -9.06 3.25
N LEU A 385 -10.53 -9.66 2.16
CA LEU A 385 -10.52 -11.12 2.00
C LEU A 385 -9.50 -11.79 2.93
N GLU A 386 -8.33 -11.20 3.11
CA GLU A 386 -7.34 -11.65 4.10
C GLU A 386 -7.92 -11.59 5.53
N LEU A 387 -8.55 -10.47 5.89
CA LEU A 387 -9.17 -10.27 7.19
C LEU A 387 -10.30 -11.28 7.43
N GLN A 388 -11.16 -11.51 6.43
CA GLN A 388 -12.23 -12.50 6.49
C GLN A 388 -11.68 -13.92 6.68
N ALA A 389 -10.66 -14.31 5.91
CA ALA A 389 -10.06 -15.65 5.99
C ALA A 389 -9.37 -15.89 7.35
N VAL A 390 -8.73 -14.88 7.92
CA VAL A 390 -8.15 -14.93 9.28
C VAL A 390 -9.26 -15.03 10.34
N ALA A 391 -10.35 -14.25 10.19
CA ALA A 391 -11.50 -14.30 11.09
C ALA A 391 -12.20 -15.68 11.06
N GLN A 392 -12.35 -16.29 9.88
CA GLN A 392 -12.92 -17.64 9.72
C GLN A 392 -12.12 -18.72 10.47
N ARG A 393 -10.85 -18.49 10.73
CA ARG A 393 -10.00 -19.37 11.56
C ARG A 393 -10.07 -19.09 13.06
N GLY A 394 -11.00 -18.21 13.48
CA GLY A 394 -11.27 -17.93 14.88
C GLY A 394 -10.13 -17.19 15.56
N VAL A 395 -9.60 -16.14 14.91
CA VAL A 395 -8.56 -15.28 15.48
C VAL A 395 -9.05 -14.58 16.75
N ARG A 396 -8.19 -14.53 17.78
CA ARG A 396 -8.45 -13.86 19.07
C ARG A 396 -7.23 -13.06 19.50
N ALA A 397 -7.46 -12.02 20.30
CA ALA A 397 -6.39 -11.33 21.00
C ALA A 397 -5.62 -12.28 21.92
N ASP A 398 -4.30 -12.14 21.99
CA ASP A 398 -3.51 -12.91 22.96
C ASP A 398 -3.52 -12.17 24.32
N PRO A 399 -4.11 -12.75 25.40
CA PRO A 399 -4.13 -12.09 26.69
C PRO A 399 -2.79 -12.13 27.44
N GLU A 400 -1.84 -12.96 26.99
CA GLU A 400 -0.57 -13.21 27.68
C GLU A 400 0.60 -12.47 27.04
N GLN A 401 0.49 -12.08 25.76
CA GLN A 401 1.55 -11.40 25.04
C GLN A 401 1.04 -10.04 24.52
N GLN A 402 1.86 -9.03 24.65
CA GLN A 402 1.52 -7.69 24.17
C GLN A 402 2.11 -7.44 22.78
N PRO A 403 1.38 -6.78 21.89
CA PRO A 403 1.92 -6.35 20.61
C PRO A 403 3.07 -5.35 20.78
N GLU A 404 4.06 -5.43 19.91
CA GLU A 404 5.23 -4.54 19.88
C GLU A 404 5.26 -3.71 18.60
N ARG A 405 5.45 -2.40 18.77
CA ARG A 405 5.60 -1.46 17.66
C ARG A 405 7.06 -1.37 17.19
N ASP A 406 7.25 -1.26 15.88
CA ASP A 406 8.56 -0.94 15.32
C ASP A 406 8.87 0.54 15.50
N LEU A 407 9.70 0.85 16.49
CA LEU A 407 10.12 2.22 16.80
C LEU A 407 11.34 2.69 15.98
N ARG A 408 11.82 1.89 15.01
CA ARG A 408 12.96 2.27 14.15
C ARG A 408 12.60 3.36 13.15
N THR A 409 11.33 3.61 12.94
CA THR A 409 10.84 4.61 11.98
C THR A 409 9.63 5.36 12.54
N ASP A 410 9.71 6.70 12.58
CA ASP A 410 8.59 7.57 12.97
C ASP A 410 7.56 7.73 11.84
N ARG A 411 7.89 7.24 10.64
CA ARG A 411 7.12 7.48 9.43
C ARG A 411 5.90 6.59 9.32
N PHE A 412 6.01 5.36 9.83
CA PHE A 412 4.94 4.38 9.80
C PHE A 412 4.80 3.77 11.18
N THR A 413 3.59 3.77 11.72
CA THR A 413 3.27 2.98 12.92
C THR A 413 3.28 1.49 12.54
N ARG A 414 4.46 0.94 12.27
CA ARG A 414 4.64 -0.46 11.92
C ARG A 414 4.62 -1.33 13.17
N TRP A 415 4.04 -2.51 13.04
CA TRP A 415 4.19 -3.55 14.05
C TRP A 415 5.52 -4.29 13.85
N LEU A 416 6.19 -4.59 14.95
CA LEU A 416 7.33 -5.52 14.98
C LEU A 416 6.83 -6.94 15.25
N HIS A 417 5.92 -7.07 16.22
CA HIS A 417 5.26 -8.29 16.61
C HIS A 417 3.79 -8.02 16.93
N TYR A 418 2.91 -8.90 16.49
CA TYR A 418 1.51 -8.84 16.83
C TYR A 418 0.99 -10.26 17.17
N PRO A 419 1.18 -10.73 18.41
CA PRO A 419 0.74 -12.06 18.83
C PRO A 419 -0.79 -12.16 18.83
N ALA A 420 -1.29 -13.28 18.32
CA ALA A 420 -2.71 -13.60 18.32
C ALA A 420 -2.90 -15.11 18.55
N ARG A 421 -4.11 -15.49 18.97
CA ARG A 421 -4.52 -16.89 19.15
C ARG A 421 -5.50 -17.30 18.07
N PHE A 422 -5.49 -18.57 17.72
CA PHE A 422 -6.41 -19.17 16.77
C PHE A 422 -7.13 -20.35 17.40
N GLU A 423 -8.46 -20.36 17.31
CA GLU A 423 -9.30 -21.43 17.86
C GLU A 423 -9.46 -22.61 16.90
N ARG A 424 -9.30 -22.39 15.58
CA ARG A 424 -9.45 -23.39 14.54
C ARG A 424 -8.10 -23.64 13.89
N LEU A 425 -7.44 -24.69 14.32
CA LEU A 425 -6.21 -25.18 13.72
C LEU A 425 -6.53 -26.17 12.58
N ARG A 426 -5.54 -26.43 11.73
CA ARG A 426 -5.61 -27.42 10.65
C ARG A 426 -6.08 -28.78 11.20
N GLY A 427 -7.19 -29.29 10.68
CA GLY A 427 -7.75 -30.60 11.08
C GLY A 427 -8.88 -30.52 12.13
N SER A 428 -9.24 -29.35 12.60
CA SER A 428 -10.47 -29.19 13.38
C SER A 428 -11.69 -29.31 12.43
N PRO A 429 -12.69 -30.15 12.75
CA PRO A 429 -13.87 -30.25 11.91
C PRO A 429 -14.57 -28.90 11.85
N SER A 430 -14.92 -28.46 10.63
CA SER A 430 -15.86 -27.35 10.44
C SER A 430 -17.17 -27.70 11.14
N LEU A 431 -17.57 -26.87 12.10
CA LEU A 431 -18.88 -26.98 12.72
C LEU A 431 -19.98 -26.67 11.72
#